data_b4a4c57e0e379fc90d74ea7b8c3d1de4
#
_entry.id   b4a4c57e0e379fc90d74ea7b8c3d1de4
#
_cell.length_a   1.000
_cell.length_b   1.000
_cell.length_c   1.000
_cell.angle_alpha   90.00
_cell.angle_beta   90.00
_cell.angle_gamma   90.00
#
_symmetry.space_group_name_H-M   'P 1'
#
loop_
_entity.id
_entity.type
_entity.pdbx_description
1 polymer ?
#
loop_
_entity_poly.entity_id
_entity_poly.type
_entity_poly.pdbx_seq_one_letter_code
_entity_poly.pdbx_strand_id
1 'polypeptide(L)'
;RLYDVSDPARLDDAGRLGLRVVAGLPVGHPRHGFRLDDPEALQAQEARIRTLVRRLRGHPALLAWAVGNEVETEQADPLPAWREVNRLAGVVSSLDPDHPTMMVVADTSLDRLALLADCCPDVDLLGINVYAGAVFDLPQRLRAAGIDKPVVVAELGPLGQWQAGRKPWG
;
A
#
# COMPACT_ATOMS: atom_id res chain seq x y z
N ARG A 1 3.01 -10.94 2.10
CA ARG A 1 2.11 -9.79 2.30
C ARG A 1 0.65 -10.26 2.41
N LEU A 2 -0.11 -9.68 3.33
CA LEU A 2 -1.56 -9.82 3.44
C LEU A 2 -2.22 -8.50 3.06
N TYR A 3 -3.32 -8.55 2.31
CA TYR A 3 -4.06 -7.33 1.91
C TYR A 3 -4.94 -6.78 3.03
N ASP A 4 -5.41 -7.65 3.92
CA ASP A 4 -6.25 -7.29 5.06
C ASP A 4 -5.90 -8.21 6.24
N VAL A 5 -5.67 -7.60 7.40
CA VAL A 5 -5.38 -8.28 8.67
C VAL A 5 -6.51 -8.14 9.69
N SER A 6 -7.73 -7.90 9.24
CA SER A 6 -8.91 -7.87 10.11
C SER A 6 -9.12 -9.21 10.84
N ASP A 7 -8.72 -10.32 10.20
CA ASP A 7 -8.62 -11.64 10.82
C ASP A 7 -7.17 -11.91 11.30
N PRO A 8 -6.91 -11.87 12.62
CA PRO A 8 -5.56 -12.07 13.18
C PRO A 8 -5.05 -13.51 13.05
N ALA A 9 -5.93 -14.49 12.85
CA ALA A 9 -5.51 -15.89 12.71
C ALA A 9 -4.52 -16.08 11.55
N ARG A 10 -4.58 -15.24 10.53
CA ARG A 10 -3.61 -15.26 9.42
C ARG A 10 -2.20 -14.86 9.85
N LEU A 11 -2.06 -13.92 10.81
CA LEU A 11 -0.77 -13.58 11.37
C LEU A 11 -0.26 -14.71 12.27
N ASP A 12 -1.14 -15.32 13.08
CA ASP A 12 -0.79 -16.48 13.91
C ASP A 12 -0.27 -17.64 13.06
N ASP A 13 -0.95 -17.94 11.95
CA ASP A 13 -0.53 -18.97 11.00
C ASP A 13 0.84 -18.69 10.40
N ALA A 14 1.06 -17.45 9.94
CA ALA A 14 2.35 -17.02 9.42
C ALA A 14 3.45 -17.16 10.50
N GLY A 15 3.19 -16.72 11.73
CA GLY A 15 4.12 -16.81 12.84
C GLY A 15 4.50 -18.25 13.18
N ARG A 16 3.54 -19.18 13.19
CA ARG A 16 3.80 -20.61 13.42
C ARG A 16 4.69 -21.22 12.32
N LEU A 17 4.61 -20.67 11.11
CA LEU A 17 5.45 -21.11 9.97
C LEU A 17 6.80 -20.35 9.88
N GLY A 18 7.13 -19.50 10.86
CA GLY A 18 8.35 -18.70 10.85
C GLY A 18 8.36 -17.56 9.83
N LEU A 19 7.20 -17.18 9.28
CA LEU A 19 7.08 -16.11 8.31
C LEU A 19 6.90 -14.76 8.99
N ARG A 20 7.40 -13.71 8.33
CA ARG A 20 7.13 -12.30 8.67
C ARG A 20 6.14 -11.72 7.67
N VAL A 21 5.28 -10.83 8.13
CA VAL A 21 4.13 -10.34 7.36
C VAL A 21 4.15 -8.83 7.21
N VAL A 22 4.07 -8.37 5.99
CA VAL A 22 3.62 -7.01 5.69
C VAL A 22 2.10 -7.02 5.77
N ALA A 23 1.57 -6.35 6.79
CA ALA A 23 0.18 -6.41 7.19
C ALA A 23 -0.64 -5.28 6.55
N GLY A 24 -1.55 -5.61 5.64
CA GLY A 24 -2.42 -4.64 4.96
C GLY A 24 -3.52 -4.11 5.86
N LEU A 25 -3.62 -2.80 5.95
CA LEU A 25 -4.70 -2.10 6.63
C LEU A 25 -5.84 -1.79 5.65
N PRO A 26 -7.10 -1.88 6.09
CA PRO A 26 -8.28 -1.70 5.24
C PRO A 26 -8.53 -0.21 4.95
N VAL A 27 -7.75 0.36 4.03
CA VAL A 27 -7.94 1.72 3.52
C VAL A 27 -8.99 1.71 2.42
N GLY A 28 -9.95 2.62 2.52
CA GLY A 28 -11.03 2.75 1.55
C GLY A 28 -10.53 3.14 0.17
N HIS A 29 -11.10 2.53 -0.86
CA HIS A 29 -10.68 2.72 -2.24
C HIS A 29 -11.76 3.49 -3.03
N PRO A 30 -11.43 4.65 -3.63
CA PRO A 30 -12.40 5.45 -4.38
C PRO A 30 -13.11 4.68 -5.50
N ARG A 31 -12.40 3.80 -6.23
CA ARG A 31 -13.06 2.96 -7.27
C ARG A 31 -14.12 2.00 -6.72
N HIS A 32 -14.14 1.75 -5.42
CA HIS A 32 -15.15 0.95 -4.72
C HIS A 32 -16.17 1.81 -3.98
N GLY A 33 -16.23 3.12 -4.31
CA GLY A 33 -17.22 4.04 -3.77
C GLY A 33 -16.83 4.70 -2.44
N PHE A 34 -15.58 4.54 -1.97
CA PHE A 34 -15.12 5.27 -0.80
C PHE A 34 -14.96 6.77 -1.13
N ARG A 35 -15.56 7.63 -0.32
CA ARG A 35 -15.57 9.07 -0.54
C ARG A 35 -14.51 9.75 0.33
N LEU A 36 -13.52 10.34 -0.33
CA LEU A 36 -12.45 11.10 0.31
C LEU A 36 -12.89 12.49 0.80
N ASP A 37 -14.06 12.95 0.37
CA ASP A 37 -14.70 14.21 0.79
C ASP A 37 -15.77 14.00 1.88
N ASP A 38 -15.89 12.79 2.43
CA ASP A 38 -16.83 12.45 3.49
C ASP A 38 -16.10 12.34 4.85
N PRO A 39 -16.23 13.33 5.74
CA PRO A 39 -15.55 13.33 7.03
C PRO A 39 -15.93 12.16 7.94
N GLU A 40 -17.17 11.69 7.87
CA GLU A 40 -17.64 10.57 8.70
C GLU A 40 -17.00 9.26 8.23
N ALA A 41 -16.92 9.05 6.90
CA ALA A 41 -16.24 7.90 6.33
C ALA A 41 -14.74 7.89 6.67
N LEU A 42 -14.06 9.03 6.58
CA LEU A 42 -12.65 9.18 6.96
C LEU A 42 -12.42 8.90 8.44
N GLN A 43 -13.27 9.42 9.32
CA GLN A 43 -13.19 9.18 10.76
C GLN A 43 -13.42 7.69 11.12
N ALA A 44 -14.43 7.07 10.52
CA ALA A 44 -14.71 5.65 10.71
C ALA A 44 -13.55 4.76 10.24
N GLN A 45 -12.95 5.08 9.10
CA GLN A 45 -11.75 4.41 8.59
C GLN A 45 -10.59 4.52 9.57
N GLU A 46 -10.28 5.72 10.04
CA GLU A 46 -9.20 5.94 10.99
C GLU A 46 -9.43 5.18 12.30
N ALA A 47 -10.64 5.22 12.85
CA ALA A 47 -10.98 4.50 14.08
C ALA A 47 -10.77 2.98 13.94
N ARG A 48 -11.14 2.41 12.79
CA ARG A 48 -10.91 1.01 12.46
C ARG A 48 -9.42 0.69 12.38
N ILE A 49 -8.64 1.51 11.70
CA ILE A 49 -7.18 1.34 11.58
C ILE A 49 -6.52 1.42 12.95
N ARG A 50 -6.85 2.42 13.76
CA ARG A 50 -6.35 2.55 15.14
C ARG A 50 -6.61 1.30 15.99
N THR A 51 -7.78 0.71 15.85
CA THR A 51 -8.16 -0.50 16.57
C THR A 51 -7.29 -1.70 16.14
N LEU A 52 -7.10 -1.88 14.83
CA LEU A 52 -6.27 -2.96 14.29
C LEU A 52 -4.80 -2.81 14.70
N VAL A 53 -4.23 -1.61 14.57
CA VAL A 53 -2.82 -1.36 14.93
C VAL A 53 -2.60 -1.63 16.42
N ARG A 54 -3.44 -1.09 17.32
CA ARG A 54 -3.31 -1.35 18.76
C ARG A 54 -3.40 -2.82 19.12
N ARG A 55 -4.22 -3.57 18.40
CA ARG A 55 -4.40 -5.02 18.61
C ARG A 55 -3.20 -5.84 18.16
N LEU A 56 -2.57 -5.45 17.04
CA LEU A 56 -1.62 -6.30 16.33
C LEU A 56 -0.15 -5.85 16.42
N ARG A 57 0.14 -4.64 16.88
CA ARG A 57 1.50 -4.07 16.91
C ARG A 57 2.55 -4.90 17.66
N GLY A 58 2.12 -5.70 18.66
CA GLY A 58 3.01 -6.59 19.40
C GLY A 58 3.12 -8.00 18.82
N HIS A 59 2.53 -8.26 17.65
CA HIS A 59 2.50 -9.61 17.09
C HIS A 59 3.87 -9.99 16.49
N PRO A 60 4.46 -11.16 16.90
CA PRO A 60 5.82 -11.53 16.50
C PRO A 60 6.01 -11.75 15.00
N ALA A 61 4.94 -12.02 14.24
CA ALA A 61 5.02 -12.15 12.80
C ALA A 61 4.91 -10.82 12.05
N LEU A 62 4.56 -9.71 12.70
CA LEU A 62 4.48 -8.42 12.06
C LEU A 62 5.86 -7.95 11.60
N LEU A 63 5.95 -7.46 10.37
CA LEU A 63 7.16 -6.88 9.78
C LEU A 63 7.00 -5.39 9.48
N ALA A 64 5.87 -5.04 8.88
CA ALA A 64 5.54 -3.69 8.46
C ALA A 64 4.03 -3.54 8.26
N TRP A 65 3.54 -2.30 8.24
CA TRP A 65 2.15 -1.96 7.94
C TRP A 65 2.02 -1.51 6.49
N ALA A 66 1.21 -2.17 5.67
CA ALA A 66 0.84 -1.65 4.35
C ALA A 66 -0.42 -0.78 4.49
N VAL A 67 -0.24 0.53 4.31
CA VAL A 67 -1.31 1.53 4.41
C VAL A 67 -1.86 1.79 3.02
N GLY A 68 -2.95 1.13 2.68
CA GLY A 68 -3.55 1.16 1.35
C GLY A 68 -2.85 0.28 0.31
N ASN A 69 -3.57 0.03 -0.77
CA ASN A 69 -3.07 -0.66 -1.96
C ASN A 69 -3.73 -0.06 -3.19
N GLU A 70 -2.93 0.58 -4.04
CA GLU A 70 -3.37 1.16 -5.32
C GLU A 70 -4.62 2.07 -5.20
N VAL A 71 -4.73 2.80 -4.10
CA VAL A 71 -5.91 3.64 -3.81
C VAL A 71 -6.11 4.78 -4.82
N GLU A 72 -5.07 5.10 -5.58
CA GLU A 72 -5.04 6.12 -6.63
C GLU A 72 -5.54 5.61 -7.98
N THR A 73 -5.72 4.30 -8.16
CA THR A 73 -6.10 3.75 -9.47
C THR A 73 -7.48 4.24 -9.89
N GLU A 74 -7.62 4.50 -11.19
CA GLU A 74 -8.81 5.08 -11.82
C GLU A 74 -9.14 6.51 -11.37
N GLN A 75 -8.22 7.16 -10.62
CA GLN A 75 -8.36 8.57 -10.26
C GLN A 75 -7.60 9.45 -11.27
N ALA A 76 -8.27 10.49 -11.79
CA ALA A 76 -7.64 11.51 -12.65
C ALA A 76 -6.57 12.28 -11.87
N ASP A 77 -6.87 12.64 -10.61
CA ASP A 77 -5.94 13.24 -9.65
C ASP A 77 -5.69 12.24 -8.50
N PRO A 78 -4.46 11.72 -8.35
CA PRO A 78 -4.12 10.80 -7.27
C PRO A 78 -3.90 11.48 -5.91
N LEU A 79 -3.66 12.80 -5.89
CA LEU A 79 -3.21 13.52 -4.69
C LEU A 79 -4.16 13.40 -3.49
N PRO A 80 -5.49 13.49 -3.63
CA PRO A 80 -6.38 13.33 -2.48
C PRO A 80 -6.23 11.95 -1.80
N ALA A 81 -6.13 10.89 -2.60
CA ALA A 81 -5.96 9.53 -2.09
C ALA A 81 -4.58 9.34 -1.43
N TRP A 82 -3.52 9.81 -2.04
CA TRP A 82 -2.16 9.72 -1.50
C TRP A 82 -1.99 10.53 -0.20
N ARG A 83 -2.55 11.72 -0.13
CA ARG A 83 -2.54 12.53 1.11
C ARG A 83 -3.28 11.84 2.25
N GLU A 84 -4.38 11.19 1.97
CA GLU A 84 -5.09 10.41 2.99
C GLU A 84 -4.27 9.21 3.45
N VAL A 85 -3.62 8.48 2.55
CA VAL A 85 -2.69 7.39 2.92
C VAL A 85 -1.55 7.93 3.77
N ASN A 86 -0.93 9.05 3.37
CA ASN A 86 0.15 9.67 4.15
C ASN A 86 -0.32 10.06 5.56
N ARG A 87 -1.49 10.68 5.67
CA ARG A 87 -2.09 11.03 6.96
C ARG A 87 -2.31 9.80 7.85
N LEU A 88 -2.81 8.71 7.26
CA LEU A 88 -3.02 7.45 7.97
C LEU A 88 -1.68 6.79 8.36
N ALA A 89 -0.65 6.89 7.52
CA ALA A 89 0.69 6.42 7.86
C ALA A 89 1.24 7.12 9.11
N GLY A 90 1.09 8.44 9.21
CA GLY A 90 1.44 9.20 10.43
C GLY A 90 0.65 8.73 11.66
N VAL A 91 -0.65 8.42 11.51
CA VAL A 91 -1.46 7.83 12.59
C VAL A 91 -0.92 6.47 13.01
N VAL A 92 -0.57 5.60 12.06
CA VAL A 92 -0.02 4.26 12.33
C VAL A 92 1.31 4.37 13.06
N SER A 93 2.26 5.17 12.55
CA SER A 93 3.58 5.38 13.14
C SER A 93 3.50 5.95 14.57
N SER A 94 2.50 6.80 14.85
CA SER A 94 2.27 7.30 16.21
C SER A 94 1.81 6.24 17.21
N LEU A 95 1.18 5.17 16.73
CA LEU A 95 0.66 4.06 17.55
C LEU A 95 1.63 2.89 17.65
N ASP A 96 2.47 2.73 16.64
CA ASP A 96 3.45 1.65 16.52
C ASP A 96 4.73 2.17 15.85
N PRO A 97 5.62 2.80 16.61
CA PRO A 97 6.89 3.30 16.08
C PRO A 97 7.92 2.21 15.78
N ASP A 98 7.67 0.96 16.18
CA ASP A 98 8.61 -0.16 16.04
C ASP A 98 8.50 -0.81 14.65
N HIS A 99 7.40 -0.61 13.93
CA HIS A 99 7.18 -1.20 12.61
C HIS A 99 6.98 -0.12 11.54
N PRO A 100 7.73 -0.19 10.44
CA PRO A 100 7.62 0.81 9.38
C PRO A 100 6.27 0.73 8.65
N THR A 101 5.84 1.88 8.14
CA THR A 101 4.70 2.02 7.25
C THR A 101 5.12 1.92 5.79
N MET A 102 4.31 1.28 4.97
CA MET A 102 4.50 1.13 3.53
C MET A 102 3.24 1.57 2.79
N MET A 103 3.37 2.51 1.90
CA MET A 103 2.34 2.82 0.91
C MET A 103 2.54 1.92 -0.30
N VAL A 104 1.48 1.31 -0.82
CA VAL A 104 1.55 0.47 -2.02
C VAL A 104 0.80 1.12 -3.16
N VAL A 105 1.51 1.39 -4.26
CA VAL A 105 0.97 2.04 -5.46
C VAL A 105 1.09 1.13 -6.68
N ALA A 106 0.22 1.34 -7.66
CA ALA A 106 0.38 0.75 -8.98
C ALA A 106 1.61 1.34 -9.69
N ASP A 107 2.23 0.58 -10.60
CA ASP A 107 3.24 1.11 -11.49
C ASP A 107 2.67 2.27 -12.31
N THR A 108 3.36 3.40 -12.29
CA THR A 108 2.83 4.66 -12.81
C THR A 108 3.88 5.48 -13.55
N SER A 109 3.46 6.60 -14.14
CA SER A 109 4.36 7.50 -14.87
C SER A 109 5.38 8.18 -13.98
N LEU A 110 6.48 8.66 -14.59
CA LEU A 110 7.54 9.39 -13.89
C LEU A 110 7.01 10.63 -13.16
N ASP A 111 6.10 11.39 -13.81
CA ASP A 111 5.51 12.59 -13.22
C ASP A 111 4.70 12.27 -11.94
N ARG A 112 3.96 11.17 -11.95
CA ARG A 112 3.22 10.72 -10.77
C ARG A 112 4.16 10.23 -9.65
N LEU A 113 5.24 9.54 -9.99
CA LEU A 113 6.27 9.16 -9.01
C LEU A 113 6.90 10.38 -8.35
N ALA A 114 7.21 11.44 -9.12
CA ALA A 114 7.73 12.69 -8.58
C ALA A 114 6.74 13.37 -7.61
N LEU A 115 5.46 13.43 -7.98
CA LEU A 115 4.41 13.96 -7.09
C LEU A 115 4.30 13.15 -5.78
N LEU A 116 4.47 11.84 -5.85
CA LEU A 116 4.41 10.97 -4.68
C LEU A 116 5.57 11.23 -3.72
N ALA A 117 6.78 11.49 -4.24
CA ALA A 117 7.94 11.86 -3.43
C ALA A 117 7.65 13.07 -2.53
N ASP A 118 6.95 14.06 -3.07
CA ASP A 118 6.64 15.31 -2.37
C ASP A 118 5.47 15.19 -1.40
N CYS A 119 4.42 14.40 -1.75
CA CYS A 119 3.16 14.43 -1.00
C CYS A 119 3.07 13.41 0.13
N CYS A 120 4.02 12.47 0.24
CA CYS A 120 3.95 11.36 1.21
C CYS A 120 5.19 11.26 2.11
N PRO A 121 5.52 12.33 2.89
CA PRO A 121 6.71 12.32 3.76
C PRO A 121 6.63 11.33 4.92
N ASP A 122 5.43 11.07 5.47
CA ASP A 122 5.24 10.24 6.68
C ASP A 122 5.27 8.72 6.39
N VAL A 123 5.37 8.33 5.12
CA VAL A 123 5.49 6.93 4.72
C VAL A 123 6.97 6.52 4.74
N ASP A 124 7.30 5.41 5.41
CA ASP A 124 8.69 4.94 5.53
C ASP A 124 9.17 4.18 4.28
N LEU A 125 8.31 3.36 3.69
CA LEU A 125 8.63 2.48 2.56
C LEU A 125 7.66 2.72 1.40
N LEU A 126 8.16 2.66 0.17
CA LEU A 126 7.33 2.66 -1.02
C LEU A 126 7.21 1.24 -1.58
N GLY A 127 6.00 0.69 -1.57
CA GLY A 127 5.65 -0.54 -2.27
C GLY A 127 5.19 -0.22 -3.69
N ILE A 128 5.69 -0.94 -4.68
CA ILE A 128 5.24 -0.79 -6.07
C ILE A 128 4.79 -2.13 -6.61
N ASN A 129 3.57 -2.15 -7.14
CA ASN A 129 3.05 -3.29 -7.90
C ASN A 129 3.47 -3.10 -9.36
N VAL A 130 4.36 -3.96 -9.85
CA VAL A 130 4.93 -3.84 -11.19
C VAL A 130 4.84 -5.18 -11.93
N TYR A 131 4.43 -5.11 -13.19
CA TYR A 131 4.18 -6.30 -13.99
C TYR A 131 4.98 -6.31 -15.29
N ALA A 132 5.17 -7.50 -15.85
CA ALA A 132 5.93 -7.72 -17.09
C ALA A 132 7.35 -7.15 -17.04
N GLY A 133 7.79 -6.51 -18.12
CA GLY A 133 9.14 -5.95 -18.23
C GLY A 133 9.39 -4.65 -17.48
N ALA A 134 8.36 -4.00 -16.94
CA ALA A 134 8.49 -2.70 -16.29
C ALA A 134 9.33 -2.74 -15.00
N VAL A 135 9.57 -3.91 -14.43
CA VAL A 135 10.47 -4.08 -13.28
C VAL A 135 11.93 -3.77 -13.61
N PHE A 136 12.35 -3.95 -14.85
CA PHE A 136 13.77 -3.82 -15.23
C PHE A 136 14.23 -2.37 -15.28
N ASP A 137 13.36 -1.43 -15.60
CA ASP A 137 13.68 0.02 -15.63
C ASP A 137 13.23 0.75 -14.37
N LEU A 138 12.50 0.08 -13.47
CA LEU A 138 11.97 0.65 -12.24
C LEU A 138 13.03 1.39 -11.40
N PRO A 139 14.23 0.84 -11.12
CA PRO A 139 15.25 1.54 -10.33
C PRO A 139 15.72 2.85 -10.97
N GLN A 140 15.78 2.91 -12.31
CA GLN A 140 16.14 4.13 -13.03
C GLN A 140 15.03 5.17 -12.94
N ARG A 141 13.79 4.77 -13.11
CA ARG A 141 12.60 5.64 -13.02
C ARG A 141 12.44 6.24 -11.62
N LEU A 142 12.66 5.44 -10.58
CA LEU A 142 12.60 5.91 -9.19
C LEU A 142 13.66 6.97 -8.90
N ARG A 143 14.91 6.74 -9.33
CA ARG A 143 15.98 7.75 -9.21
C ARG A 143 15.65 9.03 -9.97
N ALA A 144 15.13 8.90 -11.19
CA ALA A 144 14.74 10.05 -12.00
C ALA A 144 13.57 10.85 -11.40
N ALA A 145 12.70 10.19 -10.65
CA ALA A 145 11.59 10.81 -9.92
C ALA A 145 12.00 11.41 -8.56
N GLY A 146 13.26 11.29 -8.14
CA GLY A 146 13.73 11.77 -6.84
C GLY A 146 13.24 10.92 -5.65
N ILE A 147 12.86 9.66 -5.89
CA ILE A 147 12.50 8.74 -4.81
C ILE A 147 13.76 8.27 -4.10
N ASP A 148 13.93 8.69 -2.86
CA ASP A 148 15.04 8.34 -1.96
C ASP A 148 14.65 7.34 -0.87
N LYS A 149 13.34 7.08 -0.71
CA LYS A 149 12.82 6.10 0.24
C LYS A 149 13.18 4.67 -0.18
N PRO A 150 13.33 3.74 0.79
CA PRO A 150 13.44 2.32 0.48
C PRO A 150 12.21 1.82 -0.30
N VAL A 151 12.47 1.04 -1.35
CA VAL A 151 11.42 0.53 -2.24
C VAL A 151 11.32 -0.98 -2.16
N VAL A 152 10.08 -1.47 -2.12
CA VAL A 152 9.74 -2.89 -2.19
C VAL A 152 8.89 -3.14 -3.43
N VAL A 153 9.29 -4.10 -4.26
CA VAL A 153 8.38 -4.62 -5.29
C VAL A 153 7.32 -5.45 -4.56
N ALA A 154 6.13 -4.86 -4.37
CA ALA A 154 5.08 -5.41 -3.53
C ALA A 154 4.24 -6.48 -4.25
N GLU A 155 4.16 -6.36 -5.57
CA GLU A 155 3.61 -7.38 -6.48
C GLU A 155 4.45 -7.43 -7.74
N LEU A 156 4.70 -8.66 -8.23
CA LEU A 156 5.44 -8.93 -9.45
C LEU A 156 4.81 -10.11 -10.17
N GLY A 157 4.67 -10.01 -11.47
CA GLY A 157 4.16 -11.10 -12.29
C GLY A 157 4.30 -10.84 -13.79
N PRO A 158 3.90 -11.79 -14.63
CA PRO A 158 3.70 -11.54 -16.05
C PRO A 158 2.57 -10.54 -16.26
N LEU A 159 2.30 -10.17 -17.50
CA LEU A 159 1.09 -9.39 -17.83
C LEU A 159 -0.14 -10.02 -17.16
N GLY A 160 -0.86 -9.24 -16.39
CA GLY A 160 -2.05 -9.71 -15.70
C GLY A 160 -3.12 -10.20 -16.67
N GLN A 161 -4.01 -11.04 -16.19
CA GLN A 161 -5.12 -11.58 -17.00
C GLN A 161 -5.98 -10.51 -17.69
N TRP A 162 -5.98 -9.28 -17.13
CA TRP A 162 -6.67 -8.11 -17.71
C TRP A 162 -6.02 -7.57 -18.98
N GLN A 163 -4.75 -7.92 -19.24
CA GLN A 163 -4.00 -7.56 -20.45
C GLN A 163 -3.83 -8.73 -21.41
N ALA A 164 -4.10 -9.95 -20.97
CA ALA A 164 -4.10 -11.12 -21.83
C ALA A 164 -5.26 -11.00 -22.81
N GLY A 165 -4.96 -10.86 -24.10
CA GLY A 165 -5.99 -10.94 -25.13
C GLY A 165 -6.81 -12.22 -24.92
N ARG A 166 -8.14 -12.11 -24.96
CA ARG A 166 -9.03 -13.29 -24.95
C ARG A 166 -8.78 -14.10 -26.22
N LYS A 167 -7.78 -14.96 -26.19
CA LYS A 167 -7.68 -16.02 -27.18
C LYS A 167 -8.56 -17.18 -26.70
N PRO A 168 -9.58 -17.57 -27.47
CA PRO A 168 -10.27 -18.81 -27.16
C PRO A 168 -9.22 -19.92 -27.19
N TRP A 169 -9.20 -20.70 -26.13
CA TRP A 169 -8.45 -21.94 -26.11
C TRP A 169 -9.10 -22.87 -27.16
N GLY A 170 -8.51 -22.91 -28.33
CA GLY A 170 -8.88 -23.83 -29.39
C GLY A 170 -8.13 -25.13 -29.28
#